data_4af89c81d864faf2852a02534e515889
#
_entry.id   4af89c81d864faf2852a02534e515889
#
_cell.length_a   1.000
_cell.length_b   1.000
_cell.length_c   1.000
_cell.angle_alpha   90.00
_cell.angle_beta   90.00
_cell.angle_gamma   90.00
#
_symmetry.space_group_name_H-M   'P 1'
#
loop_
_entity.id
_entity.type
_entity.pdbx_description
1 polymer ?
#
loop_
_entity_poly.entity_id
_entity_poly.type
_entity_poly.pdbx_seq_one_letter_code
_entity_poly.pdbx_strand_id
1 'polypeptide(L)'
;MGGRETVIFLALTLLFCLKAAEASHCSTHGLPLVKDIGELPQGDYGSPGLSHITIAGAFLHGMTEVEVWLQTLAPGWRTPINRHSCEEVFVVLKGSGTLYLAPNSHLEYPGQPLEFPIFPNSTFHAPVDEAHQVWNTNEDEDLQLLVMISRPPFKVFIYEDWSTPHIAANLMFPIFWDIHCFQAPAKDEL
;
A
#
# COMPACT_ATOMS: atom_id res chain seq x y z
N MET A 1 -40.91 -28.40 24.13
CA MET A 1 -40.52 -27.11 23.54
C MET A 1 -38.99 -26.90 23.60
N GLY A 2 -38.18 -27.79 23.07
CA GLY A 2 -36.72 -27.73 23.22
C GLY A 2 -35.88 -27.95 21.92
N GLY A 3 -36.57 -28.15 20.79
CA GLY A 3 -35.83 -28.53 19.57
C GLY A 3 -35.53 -27.41 18.59
N ARG A 4 -36.15 -26.24 18.69
CA ARG A 4 -35.98 -25.16 17.71
C ARG A 4 -34.84 -24.20 18.03
N GLU A 5 -34.54 -24.00 19.32
CA GLU A 5 -33.43 -23.09 19.70
C GLU A 5 -32.05 -23.70 19.50
N THR A 6 -31.93 -25.02 19.67
CA THR A 6 -30.64 -25.72 19.47
C THR A 6 -30.20 -25.75 18.00
N VAL A 7 -31.16 -25.81 17.06
CA VAL A 7 -30.89 -25.81 15.63
C VAL A 7 -30.43 -24.42 15.14
N ILE A 8 -31.03 -23.34 15.74
CA ILE A 8 -30.64 -21.96 15.38
C ILE A 8 -29.23 -21.64 15.89
N PHE A 9 -28.84 -22.14 17.08
CA PHE A 9 -27.50 -21.94 17.61
C PHE A 9 -26.41 -22.69 16.80
N LEU A 10 -26.70 -23.92 16.34
CA LEU A 10 -25.79 -24.67 15.47
C LEU A 10 -25.65 -24.01 14.07
N ALA A 11 -26.72 -23.46 13.52
CA ALA A 11 -26.68 -22.76 12.25
C ALA A 11 -25.90 -21.45 12.33
N LEU A 12 -26.00 -20.69 13.43
CA LEU A 12 -25.22 -19.48 13.64
C LEU A 12 -23.72 -19.77 13.85
N THR A 13 -23.39 -20.83 14.60
CA THR A 13 -21.98 -21.23 14.78
C THR A 13 -21.36 -21.76 13.50
N LEU A 14 -22.10 -22.49 12.65
CA LEU A 14 -21.61 -22.89 11.33
C LEU A 14 -21.42 -21.69 10.38
N LEU A 15 -22.31 -20.68 10.44
CA LEU A 15 -22.13 -19.44 9.62
C LEU A 15 -20.91 -18.63 10.07
N PHE A 16 -20.61 -18.59 11.37
CA PHE A 16 -19.40 -17.92 11.88
C PHE A 16 -18.11 -18.69 11.51
N CYS A 17 -18.13 -20.04 11.54
CA CYS A 17 -17.01 -20.84 11.07
C CYS A 17 -16.77 -20.73 9.56
N LEU A 18 -17.82 -20.58 8.75
CA LEU A 18 -17.67 -20.39 7.29
C LEU A 18 -17.08 -19.01 6.94
N LYS A 19 -17.36 -17.95 7.71
CA LYS A 19 -16.73 -16.64 7.51
C LYS A 19 -15.26 -16.60 7.96
N ALA A 20 -14.87 -17.41 8.95
CA ALA A 20 -13.47 -17.53 9.35
C ALA A 20 -12.59 -18.31 8.35
N ALA A 21 -13.21 -19.14 7.49
CA ALA A 21 -12.48 -19.88 6.44
C ALA A 21 -12.12 -19.02 5.22
N GLU A 22 -12.81 -17.88 4.98
CA GLU A 22 -12.45 -16.97 3.88
C GLU A 22 -11.20 -16.12 4.18
N ALA A 23 -10.82 -15.96 5.44
CA ALA A 23 -9.60 -15.24 5.83
C ALA A 23 -8.30 -16.01 5.58
N SER A 24 -8.36 -17.29 5.18
CA SER A 24 -7.19 -18.16 5.00
C SER A 24 -6.56 -18.15 3.60
N HIS A 25 -7.13 -17.42 2.65
CA HIS A 25 -6.67 -17.43 1.25
C HIS A 25 -5.41 -16.58 0.99
N CYS A 26 -4.95 -15.81 1.97
CA CYS A 26 -3.70 -15.06 1.87
C CYS A 26 -2.47 -15.83 2.34
N SER A 27 -2.60 -17.11 2.71
CA SER A 27 -1.47 -17.91 3.17
C SER A 27 -0.55 -18.27 2.00
N THR A 28 0.73 -17.93 2.15
CA THR A 28 1.80 -18.30 1.20
C THR A 28 2.30 -19.72 1.38
N HIS A 29 1.69 -20.52 2.25
CA HIS A 29 2.07 -21.92 2.43
C HIS A 29 2.01 -22.68 1.11
N GLY A 30 3.18 -23.07 0.61
CA GLY A 30 3.32 -23.82 -0.65
C GLY A 30 3.55 -22.98 -1.90
N LEU A 31 3.63 -21.64 -1.79
CA LEU A 31 4.01 -20.80 -2.92
C LEU A 31 5.51 -20.92 -3.22
N PRO A 32 5.94 -20.90 -4.49
CA PRO A 32 7.35 -20.92 -4.84
C PRO A 32 8.05 -19.69 -4.28
N LEU A 33 9.28 -19.87 -3.75
CA LEU A 33 10.11 -18.79 -3.23
C LEU A 33 10.57 -17.81 -4.32
N VAL A 34 10.62 -18.28 -5.56
CA VAL A 34 10.99 -17.48 -6.73
C VAL A 34 9.78 -17.30 -7.61
N LYS A 35 9.44 -16.07 -7.94
CA LYS A 35 8.30 -15.70 -8.77
C LYS A 35 8.72 -14.65 -9.80
N ASP A 36 8.07 -14.68 -10.95
CA ASP A 36 8.11 -13.56 -11.88
C ASP A 36 7.18 -12.45 -11.37
N ILE A 37 7.69 -11.22 -11.26
CA ILE A 37 6.91 -10.07 -10.82
C ILE A 37 5.73 -9.80 -11.77
N GLY A 38 5.89 -10.07 -13.07
CA GLY A 38 4.84 -9.90 -14.06
C GLY A 38 3.66 -10.87 -13.92
N GLU A 39 3.83 -11.95 -13.15
CA GLU A 39 2.78 -12.94 -12.85
C GLU A 39 2.07 -12.66 -11.51
N LEU A 40 2.54 -11.68 -10.74
CA LEU A 40 1.95 -11.34 -9.45
C LEU A 40 0.66 -10.53 -9.62
N PRO A 41 -0.32 -10.70 -8.73
CA PRO A 41 -1.54 -9.90 -8.75
C PRO A 41 -1.25 -8.41 -8.64
N GLN A 42 -1.93 -7.63 -9.46
CA GLN A 42 -1.84 -6.18 -9.51
C GLN A 42 -3.12 -5.55 -8.98
N GLY A 43 -3.00 -4.60 -8.08
CA GLY A 43 -4.09 -3.79 -7.56
C GLY A 43 -3.92 -2.32 -7.90
N ASP A 44 -4.97 -1.52 -7.71
CA ASP A 44 -4.98 -0.09 -7.97
C ASP A 44 -5.50 0.75 -6.77
N TYR A 45 -5.88 0.10 -5.68
CA TYR A 45 -6.51 0.72 -4.50
C TYR A 45 -7.71 1.62 -4.84
N GLY A 46 -8.42 1.34 -5.95
CA GLY A 46 -9.51 2.16 -6.45
C GLY A 46 -9.06 3.45 -7.16
N SER A 47 -7.79 3.55 -7.54
CA SER A 47 -7.18 4.71 -8.21
C SER A 47 -6.70 4.30 -9.61
N PRO A 48 -7.45 4.57 -10.70
CA PRO A 48 -7.19 4.01 -12.02
C PRO A 48 -5.80 4.29 -12.62
N GLY A 49 -5.12 5.34 -12.16
CA GLY A 49 -3.76 5.70 -12.60
C GLY A 49 -2.65 5.20 -11.69
N LEU A 50 -2.98 4.36 -10.71
CA LEU A 50 -2.02 3.75 -9.81
C LEU A 50 -2.05 2.23 -10.01
N SER A 51 -0.87 1.61 -10.06
CA SER A 51 -0.73 0.17 -10.04
C SER A 51 0.20 -0.24 -8.91
N HIS A 52 -0.16 -1.31 -8.21
CA HIS A 52 0.57 -1.85 -7.07
C HIS A 52 0.70 -3.35 -7.20
N ILE A 53 1.94 -3.86 -7.08
CA ILE A 53 2.24 -5.29 -7.04
C ILE A 53 3.03 -5.57 -5.77
N THR A 54 2.48 -6.33 -4.84
CA THR A 54 3.17 -6.75 -3.61
C THR A 54 4.26 -7.76 -3.93
N ILE A 55 5.52 -7.43 -3.65
CA ILE A 55 6.67 -8.31 -3.80
C ILE A 55 6.92 -9.07 -2.50
N ALA A 56 6.89 -8.37 -1.37
CA ALA A 56 7.01 -8.94 -0.03
C ALA A 56 6.07 -8.19 0.90
N GLY A 57 5.12 -8.87 1.50
CA GLY A 57 4.09 -8.27 2.34
C GLY A 57 3.82 -9.05 3.61
N ALA A 58 3.14 -8.43 4.56
CA ALA A 58 2.86 -9.01 5.86
C ALA A 58 1.86 -10.17 5.76
N PHE A 59 0.75 -9.99 5.04
CA PHE A 59 -0.28 -11.02 4.90
C PHE A 59 0.08 -12.07 3.86
N LEU A 60 0.60 -11.66 2.69
CA LEU A 60 0.95 -12.58 1.61
C LEU A 60 2.19 -13.42 1.89
N HIS A 61 3.16 -12.89 2.65
CA HIS A 61 4.47 -13.52 2.82
C HIS A 61 4.92 -13.67 4.27
N GLY A 62 4.11 -13.21 5.25
CA GLY A 62 4.47 -13.25 6.66
C GLY A 62 5.64 -12.32 7.04
N MET A 63 5.86 -11.26 6.27
CA MET A 63 6.92 -10.29 6.55
C MET A 63 6.59 -9.48 7.81
N THR A 64 7.56 -9.32 8.71
CA THR A 64 7.38 -8.60 9.98
C THR A 64 8.24 -7.35 10.10
N GLU A 65 9.30 -7.24 9.30
CA GLU A 65 10.28 -6.17 9.42
C GLU A 65 10.21 -5.17 8.26
N VAL A 66 9.72 -5.64 7.09
CA VAL A 66 9.70 -4.84 5.86
C VAL A 66 8.55 -5.27 4.98
N GLU A 67 7.97 -4.33 4.25
CA GLU A 67 7.13 -4.60 3.08
C GLU A 67 7.77 -3.99 1.84
N VAL A 68 7.63 -4.67 0.70
CA VAL A 68 8.21 -4.27 -0.58
C VAL A 68 7.17 -4.42 -1.68
N TRP A 69 7.03 -3.39 -2.50
CA TRP A 69 6.12 -3.44 -3.66
C TRP A 69 6.68 -2.68 -4.86
N LEU A 70 6.18 -3.06 -6.02
CA LEU A 70 6.35 -2.31 -7.25
C LEU A 70 5.14 -1.40 -7.41
N GLN A 71 5.39 -0.10 -7.51
CA GLN A 71 4.37 0.91 -7.74
C GLN A 71 4.56 1.54 -9.11
N THR A 72 3.48 1.69 -9.86
CA THR A 72 3.47 2.40 -11.13
C THR A 72 2.44 3.53 -11.07
N LEU A 73 2.86 4.72 -11.45
CA LEU A 73 2.02 5.90 -11.59
C LEU A 73 1.91 6.23 -13.07
N ALA A 74 0.70 6.25 -13.60
CA ALA A 74 0.44 6.71 -14.96
C ALA A 74 0.81 8.20 -15.14
N PRO A 75 0.97 8.69 -16.38
CA PRO A 75 1.23 10.09 -16.66
C PRO A 75 0.27 11.05 -15.94
N GLY A 76 0.83 12.06 -15.27
CA GLY A 76 0.08 13.05 -14.50
C GLY A 76 -0.46 12.56 -13.13
N TRP A 77 -0.33 11.26 -12.80
CA TRP A 77 -0.79 10.72 -11.52
C TRP A 77 0.22 10.93 -10.39
N ARG A 78 -0.31 10.97 -9.16
CA ARG A 78 0.47 11.23 -7.95
C ARG A 78 -0.05 10.43 -6.77
N THR A 79 0.82 10.17 -5.81
CA THR A 79 0.41 9.67 -4.49
C THR A 79 -0.36 10.75 -3.74
N PRO A 80 -1.19 10.41 -2.75
CA PRO A 80 -1.63 11.40 -1.77
C PRO A 80 -0.44 12.12 -1.12
N ILE A 81 -0.65 13.32 -0.59
CA ILE A 81 0.30 13.91 0.36
C ILE A 81 0.17 13.11 1.65
N ASN A 82 1.24 12.48 2.09
CA ASN A 82 1.19 11.59 3.24
C ASN A 82 2.47 11.66 4.07
N ARG A 83 2.40 11.19 5.31
CA ARG A 83 3.55 10.90 6.18
C ARG A 83 3.32 9.59 6.91
N HIS A 84 4.39 8.90 7.25
CA HIS A 84 4.35 7.61 7.91
C HIS A 84 5.08 7.63 9.25
N SER A 85 4.68 6.73 10.16
CA SER A 85 5.40 6.48 11.42
C SER A 85 6.63 5.57 11.27
N CYS A 86 7.09 5.35 10.04
CA CYS A 86 8.20 4.47 9.69
C CYS A 86 9.00 5.06 8.51
N GLU A 87 10.16 4.49 8.27
CA GLU A 87 11.01 4.88 7.14
C GLU A 87 10.50 4.25 5.85
N GLU A 88 10.64 4.97 4.76
CA GLU A 88 10.29 4.51 3.44
C GLU A 88 11.42 4.83 2.45
N VAL A 89 11.78 3.87 1.62
CA VAL A 89 12.84 3.98 0.62
C VAL A 89 12.26 3.70 -0.76
N PHE A 90 12.66 4.50 -1.74
CA PHE A 90 12.25 4.40 -3.12
C PHE A 90 13.45 4.21 -4.04
N VAL A 91 13.27 3.38 -5.06
CA VAL A 91 14.20 3.25 -6.18
C VAL A 91 13.42 3.47 -7.46
N VAL A 92 13.80 4.45 -8.27
CA VAL A 92 13.18 4.71 -9.57
C VAL A 92 13.71 3.72 -10.59
N LEU A 93 12.83 2.86 -11.10
CA LEU A 93 13.17 1.83 -12.08
C LEU A 93 13.00 2.34 -13.52
N LYS A 94 11.92 3.12 -13.76
CA LYS A 94 11.54 3.60 -15.08
C LYS A 94 10.80 4.92 -14.96
N GLY A 95 10.85 5.75 -16.02
CA GLY A 95 10.15 7.03 -16.09
C GLY A 95 10.82 8.13 -15.27
N SER A 96 10.20 9.28 -15.25
CA SER A 96 10.66 10.46 -14.50
C SER A 96 9.49 11.17 -13.84
N GLY A 97 9.79 11.93 -12.78
CA GLY A 97 8.76 12.64 -12.03
C GLY A 97 9.37 13.62 -11.03
N THR A 98 8.58 13.99 -10.04
CA THR A 98 8.99 14.90 -8.97
C THR A 98 8.63 14.33 -7.61
N LEU A 99 9.61 14.29 -6.70
CA LEU A 99 9.40 14.12 -5.29
C LEU A 99 9.14 15.49 -4.65
N TYR A 100 8.04 15.60 -3.95
CA TYR A 100 7.73 16.71 -3.04
C TYR A 100 7.98 16.23 -1.62
N LEU A 101 8.86 16.89 -0.88
CA LEU A 101 9.20 16.57 0.49
C LEU A 101 9.17 17.85 1.34
N ALA A 102 8.40 17.84 2.41
CA ALA A 102 8.34 18.96 3.35
C ALA A 102 9.24 18.65 4.56
N PRO A 103 10.50 19.11 4.56
CA PRO A 103 11.39 18.92 5.69
C PRO A 103 10.87 19.72 6.90
N ASN A 104 10.99 19.12 8.08
CA ASN A 104 10.47 19.70 9.32
C ASN A 104 8.94 19.82 9.40
N SER A 105 8.22 18.91 8.74
CA SER A 105 6.76 18.85 8.77
C SER A 105 6.16 18.44 10.13
N HIS A 106 6.96 18.44 11.19
CA HIS A 106 6.56 18.17 12.57
C HIS A 106 5.91 19.36 13.31
N LEU A 107 5.77 20.49 12.63
CA LEU A 107 5.09 21.69 13.16
C LEU A 107 3.56 21.49 13.13
N GLU A 108 2.80 22.55 12.92
CA GLU A 108 1.34 22.52 12.93
C GLU A 108 0.74 21.87 11.65
N TYR A 109 1.43 21.97 10.52
CA TYR A 109 1.03 21.46 9.20
C TYR A 109 2.28 21.10 8.37
N PRO A 110 2.14 20.35 7.26
CA PRO A 110 3.28 19.95 6.42
C PRO A 110 4.14 21.10 5.93
N GLY A 111 3.54 22.23 5.56
CA GLY A 111 4.24 23.42 5.09
C GLY A 111 4.60 23.35 3.60
N GLN A 112 5.54 24.20 3.20
CA GLN A 112 5.98 24.29 1.80
C GLN A 112 6.92 23.13 1.47
N PRO A 113 6.59 22.25 0.50
CA PRO A 113 7.49 21.20 0.10
C PRO A 113 8.65 21.74 -0.73
N LEU A 114 9.79 21.07 -0.65
CA LEU A 114 10.87 21.15 -1.63
C LEU A 114 10.59 20.17 -2.77
N GLU A 115 10.99 20.55 -3.97
CA GLU A 115 10.80 19.76 -5.17
C GLU A 115 12.13 19.15 -5.61
N PHE A 116 12.14 17.85 -5.86
CA PHE A 116 13.32 17.13 -6.33
C PHE A 116 12.95 16.34 -7.58
N PRO A 117 13.62 16.57 -8.72
CA PRO A 117 13.43 15.75 -9.91
C PRO A 117 13.93 14.33 -9.63
N ILE A 118 13.13 13.34 -9.99
CA ILE A 118 13.48 11.92 -9.91
C ILE A 118 13.50 11.31 -11.31
N PHE A 119 14.42 10.38 -11.52
CA PHE A 119 14.72 9.80 -12.83
C PHE A 119 15.24 8.35 -12.67
N PRO A 120 15.34 7.54 -13.74
CA PRO A 120 15.76 6.15 -13.63
C PRO A 120 17.11 5.99 -12.93
N ASN A 121 17.20 5.02 -12.03
CA ASN A 121 18.33 4.74 -11.14
C ASN A 121 18.56 5.78 -10.02
N SER A 122 17.69 6.78 -9.85
CA SER A 122 17.71 7.58 -8.63
C SER A 122 17.09 6.81 -7.46
N THR A 123 17.56 7.13 -6.25
CA THR A 123 16.99 6.62 -5.00
C THR A 123 16.77 7.77 -4.04
N PHE A 124 15.72 7.67 -3.25
CA PHE A 124 15.42 8.63 -2.19
C PHE A 124 14.74 7.92 -1.01
N HIS A 125 14.68 8.57 0.11
CA HIS A 125 13.96 8.08 1.29
C HIS A 125 13.06 9.17 1.84
N ALA A 126 11.90 8.76 2.37
CA ALA A 126 11.05 9.58 3.19
C ALA A 126 11.36 9.26 4.67
N PRO A 127 11.92 10.22 5.42
CA PRO A 127 12.18 10.04 6.85
C PRO A 127 10.88 9.88 7.63
N VAL A 128 10.98 9.25 8.81
CA VAL A 128 9.85 9.11 9.73
C VAL A 128 9.18 10.46 9.97
N ASP A 129 7.84 10.48 9.85
CA ASP A 129 6.99 11.65 10.07
C ASP A 129 7.23 12.85 9.14
N GLU A 130 8.00 12.71 8.06
CA GLU A 130 8.14 13.75 7.03
C GLU A 130 7.04 13.62 5.96
N ALA A 131 6.30 14.70 5.73
CA ALA A 131 5.26 14.71 4.72
C ALA A 131 5.87 14.76 3.31
N HIS A 132 5.39 13.88 2.44
CA HIS A 132 5.91 13.74 1.09
C HIS A 132 4.82 13.34 0.09
N GLN A 133 5.13 13.50 -1.19
CA GLN A 133 4.30 13.10 -2.32
C GLN A 133 5.19 12.77 -3.51
N VAL A 134 4.91 11.70 -4.21
CA VAL A 134 5.53 11.38 -5.49
C VAL A 134 4.54 11.69 -6.62
N TRP A 135 4.98 12.44 -7.60
CA TRP A 135 4.17 12.81 -8.76
C TRP A 135 4.87 12.40 -10.06
N ASN A 136 4.18 11.63 -10.88
CA ASN A 136 4.60 11.43 -12.26
C ASN A 136 4.27 12.71 -13.05
N THR A 137 5.22 13.60 -13.14
CA THR A 137 5.11 14.88 -13.89
C THR A 137 5.43 14.72 -15.37
N ASN A 138 5.71 13.50 -15.84
CA ASN A 138 5.84 13.18 -17.25
C ASN A 138 4.42 13.02 -17.86
N GLU A 139 4.26 13.42 -19.11
CA GLU A 139 2.96 13.37 -19.80
C GLU A 139 2.78 12.10 -20.64
N ASP A 140 3.87 11.39 -20.96
CA ASP A 140 3.89 10.32 -21.95
C ASP A 140 4.29 8.95 -21.37
N GLU A 141 4.97 8.90 -20.21
CA GLU A 141 5.57 7.69 -19.71
C GLU A 141 5.19 7.39 -18.26
N ASP A 142 4.93 6.12 -17.96
CA ASP A 142 4.72 5.65 -16.59
C ASP A 142 5.96 5.84 -15.72
N LEU A 143 5.76 6.28 -14.48
CA LEU A 143 6.78 6.29 -13.44
C LEU A 143 6.68 5.00 -12.62
N GLN A 144 7.72 4.18 -12.65
CA GLN A 144 7.77 2.92 -11.93
C GLN A 144 8.82 2.96 -10.81
N LEU A 145 8.39 2.58 -9.62
CA LEU A 145 9.14 2.67 -8.37
C LEU A 145 9.15 1.32 -7.66
N LEU A 146 10.34 0.88 -7.21
CA LEU A 146 10.42 -0.12 -6.15
C LEU A 146 10.35 0.64 -4.82
N VAL A 147 9.38 0.26 -3.98
CA VAL A 147 9.14 0.91 -2.69
C VAL A 147 9.31 -0.08 -1.56
N MET A 148 10.00 0.34 -0.53
CA MET A 148 10.27 -0.46 0.68
C MET A 148 9.90 0.35 1.91
N ILE A 149 9.13 -0.24 2.82
CA ILE A 149 8.72 0.38 4.07
C ILE A 149 9.07 -0.51 5.25
N SER A 150 9.48 0.10 6.36
CA SER A 150 9.92 -0.63 7.55
C SER A 150 8.79 -0.83 8.56
N ARG A 151 8.88 -1.93 9.33
CA ARG A 151 8.10 -2.20 10.55
C ARG A 151 6.58 -2.11 10.43
N PRO A 152 5.93 -2.90 9.53
CA PRO A 152 4.47 -3.01 9.54
C PRO A 152 3.97 -3.61 10.87
N PRO A 153 2.74 -3.25 11.35
CA PRO A 153 1.87 -2.22 10.80
C PRO A 153 2.35 -0.81 11.15
N PHE A 154 2.10 0.14 10.28
CA PHE A 154 2.46 1.54 10.48
C PHE A 154 1.24 2.46 10.43
N LYS A 155 1.44 3.73 10.86
CA LYS A 155 0.44 4.78 10.74
C LYS A 155 0.71 5.59 9.50
N VAL A 156 -0.36 5.88 8.75
CA VAL A 156 -0.32 6.82 7.63
C VAL A 156 -1.24 7.99 7.95
N PHE A 157 -0.74 9.20 7.77
CA PHE A 157 -1.53 10.42 7.81
C PHE A 157 -1.63 10.97 6.39
N ILE A 158 -2.85 11.14 5.90
CA ILE A 158 -3.14 11.66 4.56
C ILE A 158 -3.68 13.07 4.68
N TYR A 159 -3.14 13.98 3.87
CA TYR A 159 -3.47 15.39 3.86
C TYR A 159 -4.22 15.75 2.58
N GLU A 160 -5.17 16.65 2.70
CA GLU A 160 -5.89 17.22 1.56
C GLU A 160 -4.98 18.15 0.74
N ASP A 161 -4.21 18.96 1.44
CA ASP A 161 -3.18 19.84 0.87
C ASP A 161 -2.02 20.09 1.86
N TRP A 162 -0.99 20.81 1.41
CA TRP A 162 0.22 21.11 2.20
C TRP A 162 -0.03 22.08 3.38
N SER A 163 -1.18 22.74 3.43
CA SER A 163 -1.61 23.62 4.51
C SER A 163 -2.59 22.96 5.49
N THR A 164 -2.99 21.74 5.24
CA THR A 164 -3.87 20.96 6.11
C THR A 164 -3.19 20.73 7.47
N PRO A 165 -3.77 21.16 8.59
CA PRO A 165 -3.20 20.92 9.91
C PRO A 165 -3.09 19.43 10.23
N HIS A 166 -2.05 19.03 10.96
CA HIS A 166 -1.85 17.61 11.33
C HIS A 166 -3.04 17.00 12.07
N ILE A 167 -3.75 17.80 12.85
CA ILE A 167 -4.96 17.37 13.58
C ILE A 167 -6.14 17.07 12.64
N ALA A 168 -6.14 17.64 11.43
CA ALA A 168 -7.17 17.43 10.41
C ALA A 168 -6.78 16.36 9.39
N ALA A 169 -5.55 15.83 9.44
CA ALA A 169 -5.12 14.75 8.56
C ALA A 169 -5.93 13.48 8.80
N ASN A 170 -6.25 12.76 7.74
CA ASN A 170 -6.90 11.47 7.84
C ASN A 170 -5.90 10.41 8.31
N LEU A 171 -6.08 9.89 9.53
CA LEU A 171 -5.24 8.83 10.10
C LEU A 171 -5.77 7.46 9.70
N MET A 172 -4.90 6.66 9.09
CA MET A 172 -5.12 5.24 8.83
C MET A 172 -4.17 4.40 9.70
N PHE A 173 -4.74 3.47 10.50
CA PHE A 173 -3.99 2.53 11.34
C PHE A 173 -4.89 1.36 11.77
N PRO A 174 -4.41 0.11 11.81
CA PRO A 174 -3.12 -0.33 11.25
C PRO A 174 -3.14 -0.35 9.74
N ILE A 175 -2.00 -0.05 9.10
CA ILE A 175 -1.82 -0.21 7.66
C ILE A 175 -0.80 -1.30 7.40
N PHE A 176 -1.16 -2.16 6.45
CA PHE A 176 -0.32 -3.11 5.74
C PHE A 176 -0.62 -2.91 4.25
N TRP A 177 0.38 -2.83 3.41
CA TRP A 177 0.14 -2.56 2.00
C TRP A 177 -0.53 -3.70 1.26
N ASP A 178 -0.46 -4.92 1.78
CA ASP A 178 -1.13 -6.09 1.23
C ASP A 178 -2.39 -6.52 2.00
N ILE A 179 -3.01 -5.60 2.76
CA ILE A 179 -4.20 -5.89 3.60
C ILE A 179 -5.39 -6.45 2.79
N HIS A 180 -5.47 -6.14 1.53
CA HIS A 180 -6.55 -6.57 0.65
C HIS A 180 -6.22 -7.82 -0.15
N CYS A 181 -5.15 -8.57 0.13
CA CYS A 181 -4.76 -9.80 -0.56
C CYS A 181 -5.44 -9.94 -1.91
N PHE A 182 -4.93 -9.33 -2.96
CA PHE A 182 -5.56 -9.33 -4.28
C PHE A 182 -5.71 -10.75 -4.78
N GLN A 183 -6.94 -11.26 -4.81
CA GLN A 183 -7.25 -12.53 -5.43
C GLN A 183 -7.18 -12.34 -6.95
N ALA A 184 -6.33 -13.12 -7.62
CA ALA A 184 -6.51 -13.28 -9.04
C ALA A 184 -7.94 -13.83 -9.27
N PRO A 185 -8.69 -13.29 -10.25
CA PRO A 185 -9.99 -13.87 -10.60
C PRO A 185 -9.78 -15.35 -10.85
N ALA A 186 -10.64 -16.21 -10.25
CA ALA A 186 -10.63 -17.63 -10.50
C ALA A 186 -10.67 -17.81 -12.03
N LYS A 187 -9.68 -18.51 -12.61
CA LYS A 187 -9.78 -18.92 -13.99
C LYS A 187 -10.97 -19.85 -14.04
N ASP A 188 -12.05 -19.39 -14.66
CA ASP A 188 -13.15 -20.28 -15.02
C ASP A 188 -12.55 -21.42 -15.80
N GLU A 189 -12.53 -22.61 -15.20
CA GLU A 189 -12.18 -23.82 -15.90
C GLU A 189 -13.28 -24.06 -16.94
N LEU A 190 -12.92 -23.86 -18.21
CA LEU A 190 -13.71 -24.25 -19.37
C LEU A 190 -13.59 -25.76 -19.61
#